data_24b2a5b74e4080adabd45cf0f3938008
#
_entry.id   24b2a5b74e4080adabd45cf0f3938008
#
_cell.length_a   1.000
_cell.length_b   1.000
_cell.length_c   1.000
_cell.angle_alpha   90.00
_cell.angle_beta   90.00
_cell.angle_gamma   90.00
#
_symmetry.space_group_name_H-M   'P 1'
#
loop_
_entity.id
_entity.type
_entity.pdbx_description
1 polymer ?
#
loop_
_entity_poly.entity_id
_entity_poly.type
_entity_poly.pdbx_seq_one_letter_code
_entity_poly.pdbx_strand_id
1 'polypeptide(L)'
;MNENTLLIPIVSSSSYDGRPLATYVHGLASGAAGTTFNSLARKLKQYRWITTDFEENIERNVITLNCLIEKYHPALIVGTSMGGVTVLYANAPGATKIVCNPALSIADCVRNTIGLGQHDYF
;
A
#
# COMPACT_ATOMS: atom_id res chain seq x y z
N MET A 1 19.31 10.50 -0.48
CA MET A 1 18.39 9.92 -1.46
C MET A 1 18.78 10.35 -2.86
N ASN A 2 18.74 9.43 -3.79
CA ASN A 2 19.06 9.73 -5.18
C ASN A 2 17.92 10.53 -5.79
N GLU A 3 18.25 11.52 -6.62
CA GLU A 3 17.24 12.33 -7.32
C GLU A 3 16.25 11.48 -8.14
N ASN A 4 16.72 10.38 -8.72
CA ASN A 4 15.86 9.50 -9.52
C ASN A 4 14.74 8.89 -8.71
N THR A 5 14.91 8.74 -7.41
CA THR A 5 13.87 8.17 -6.56
C THR A 5 12.74 9.15 -6.29
N LEU A 6 12.94 10.44 -6.59
CA LEU A 6 11.91 11.47 -6.44
C LEU A 6 10.93 11.46 -7.61
N LEU A 7 11.26 10.73 -8.68
CA LEU A 7 10.49 10.74 -9.92
C LEU A 7 9.53 9.56 -10.03
N ILE A 8 9.23 8.92 -8.92
CA ILE A 8 8.30 7.78 -8.90
C ILE A 8 6.90 8.28 -9.28
N PRO A 9 6.30 7.75 -10.35
CA PRO A 9 4.94 8.15 -10.73
C PRO A 9 3.93 7.69 -9.68
N ILE A 10 3.13 8.60 -9.19
CA ILE A 10 2.14 8.30 -8.16
C ILE A 10 0.73 8.39 -8.72
N VAL A 11 -0.07 7.37 -8.45
CA VAL A 11 -1.50 7.38 -8.68
C VAL A 11 -2.18 7.68 -7.36
N SER A 12 -3.06 8.65 -7.35
CA SER A 12 -3.74 9.08 -6.14
C SER A 12 -5.25 8.96 -6.30
N SER A 13 -5.94 8.59 -5.21
CA SER A 13 -7.39 8.47 -5.21
C SER A 13 -8.10 9.81 -5.29
N SER A 14 -7.44 10.87 -4.86
CA SER A 14 -8.00 12.21 -4.90
C SER A 14 -6.88 13.24 -4.77
N SER A 15 -7.22 14.52 -4.89
CA SER A 15 -6.30 15.60 -4.59
C SER A 15 -6.01 15.63 -3.09
N TYR A 16 -4.90 16.23 -2.70
CA TYR A 16 -4.56 16.36 -1.29
C TYR A 16 -5.64 17.14 -0.55
N ASP A 17 -6.12 16.59 0.53
CA ASP A 17 -7.22 17.15 1.31
C ASP A 17 -7.01 17.07 2.82
N GLY A 18 -5.79 16.78 3.26
CA GLY A 18 -5.45 16.72 4.67
C GLY A 18 -5.69 15.38 5.34
N ARG A 19 -6.33 14.43 4.68
CA ARG A 19 -6.48 13.09 5.25
C ARG A 19 -5.11 12.40 5.31
N PRO A 20 -4.90 11.51 6.29
CA PRO A 20 -3.68 10.72 6.31
C PRO A 20 -3.58 9.85 5.06
N LEU A 21 -2.36 9.61 4.62
CA LEU A 21 -2.11 8.81 3.43
C LEU A 21 -2.06 7.32 3.78
N ALA A 22 -2.60 6.52 2.87
CA ALA A 22 -2.41 5.09 2.87
C ALA A 22 -1.86 4.67 1.52
N THR A 23 -0.99 3.68 1.51
CA THR A 23 -0.39 3.16 0.30
C THR A 23 -0.79 1.72 0.09
N TYR A 24 -1.14 1.38 -1.15
CA TYR A 24 -1.40 0.00 -1.54
C TYR A 24 -0.27 -0.51 -2.43
N VAL A 25 0.19 -1.72 -2.15
CA VAL A 25 1.24 -2.39 -2.91
C VAL A 25 0.64 -3.62 -3.57
N HIS A 26 0.48 -3.55 -4.90
CA HIS A 26 -0.18 -4.62 -5.65
C HIS A 26 0.72 -5.83 -5.85
N GLY A 27 0.10 -6.96 -6.18
CA GLY A 27 0.81 -8.19 -6.49
C GLY A 27 1.13 -8.31 -7.99
N LEU A 28 1.56 -9.51 -8.37
CA LEU A 28 1.84 -9.83 -9.76
C LEU A 28 0.61 -9.65 -10.64
N ALA A 29 0.83 -9.28 -11.89
CA ALA A 29 -0.20 -9.10 -12.90
C ALA A 29 -1.25 -8.03 -12.55
N SER A 30 -0.94 -7.17 -11.59
CA SER A 30 -1.78 -6.03 -11.24
C SER A 30 -1.05 -4.73 -11.59
N GLY A 31 -1.73 -3.62 -11.46
CA GLY A 31 -1.14 -2.30 -11.72
C GLY A 31 -1.64 -1.27 -10.73
N ALA A 32 -1.09 -0.06 -10.84
CA ALA A 32 -1.37 1.02 -9.90
C ALA A 32 -2.86 1.36 -9.80
N ALA A 33 -3.57 1.41 -10.90
CA ALA A 33 -4.98 1.79 -10.92
C ALA A 33 -5.91 0.58 -10.97
N GLY A 34 -5.53 -0.51 -10.34
CA GLY A 34 -6.30 -1.75 -10.37
C GLY A 34 -7.56 -1.72 -9.51
N THR A 35 -8.33 -2.78 -9.62
CA THR A 35 -9.61 -2.94 -8.91
C THR A 35 -9.45 -2.83 -7.40
N THR A 36 -8.41 -3.44 -6.85
CA THR A 36 -8.20 -3.45 -5.40
C THR A 36 -7.91 -2.05 -4.88
N PHE A 37 -7.05 -1.30 -5.57
CA PHE A 37 -6.75 0.08 -5.17
C PHE A 37 -8.03 0.92 -5.16
N ASN A 38 -8.81 0.84 -6.21
CA ASN A 38 -10.05 1.60 -6.32
C ASN A 38 -11.07 1.19 -5.25
N SER A 39 -11.12 -0.10 -4.94
CA SER A 39 -12.01 -0.61 -3.90
C SER A 39 -11.61 -0.11 -2.51
N LEU A 40 -10.31 -0.12 -2.21
CA LEU A 40 -9.80 0.41 -0.94
C LEU A 40 -10.12 1.89 -0.79
N ALA A 41 -9.87 2.67 -1.85
CA ALA A 41 -10.14 4.10 -1.84
C ALA A 41 -11.62 4.41 -1.60
N ARG A 42 -12.49 3.57 -2.14
CA ARG A 42 -13.93 3.74 -2.02
C ARG A 42 -14.48 3.31 -0.67
N LYS A 43 -13.91 2.25 -0.09
CA LYS A 43 -14.42 1.65 1.14
C LYS A 43 -13.77 2.18 2.41
N LEU A 44 -12.53 2.62 2.33
CA LEU A 44 -11.76 3.12 3.47
C LEU A 44 -11.43 4.58 3.26
N LYS A 45 -12.45 5.41 3.36
CA LYS A 45 -12.40 6.83 3.01
C LYS A 45 -11.70 7.72 4.04
N GLN A 46 -11.35 7.17 5.18
CA GLN A 46 -10.60 7.93 6.18
C GLN A 46 -9.18 8.22 5.74
N TYR A 47 -8.72 7.53 4.70
CA TYR A 47 -7.41 7.75 4.11
C TYR A 47 -7.52 8.31 2.70
N ARG A 48 -6.51 9.07 2.30
CA ARG A 48 -6.25 9.34 0.90
C ARG A 48 -5.28 8.28 0.43
N TRP A 49 -5.64 7.54 -0.60
CA TRP A 49 -4.86 6.40 -1.06
C TRP A 49 -3.92 6.79 -2.19
N ILE A 50 -2.68 6.35 -2.09
CA ILE A 50 -1.69 6.51 -3.14
C ILE A 50 -1.07 5.16 -3.46
N THR A 51 -0.60 5.01 -4.67
CA THR A 51 0.12 3.83 -5.12
C THR A 51 1.00 4.18 -6.32
N THR A 52 1.78 3.20 -6.77
CA THR A 52 2.54 3.30 -7.99
C THR A 52 2.56 1.92 -8.64
N ASP A 53 3.09 1.82 -9.85
CA ASP A 53 3.28 0.53 -10.48
C ASP A 53 4.52 -0.13 -9.90
N PHE A 54 4.35 -1.35 -9.39
CA PHE A 54 5.44 -2.17 -8.88
C PHE A 54 5.79 -3.22 -9.91
N GLU A 55 7.02 -3.67 -9.88
CA GLU A 55 7.55 -4.63 -10.84
C GLU A 55 7.39 -6.07 -10.34
N GLU A 56 8.03 -7.00 -11.03
CA GLU A 56 8.08 -8.40 -10.62
C GLU A 56 9.29 -8.70 -9.74
N ASN A 57 10.12 -7.71 -9.49
CA ASN A 57 11.33 -7.87 -8.68
C ASN A 57 11.12 -7.28 -7.29
N ILE A 58 11.11 -8.14 -6.28
CA ILE A 58 10.83 -7.72 -4.90
C ILE A 58 11.87 -6.74 -4.38
N GLU A 59 13.14 -6.94 -4.66
CA GLU A 59 14.19 -6.04 -4.20
C GLU A 59 13.99 -4.63 -4.71
N ARG A 60 13.66 -4.49 -5.98
CA ARG A 60 13.37 -3.18 -6.58
C ARG A 60 12.12 -2.57 -6.00
N ASN A 61 11.11 -3.40 -5.76
CA ASN A 61 9.86 -2.94 -5.16
C ASN A 61 10.08 -2.41 -3.75
N VAL A 62 10.94 -3.06 -2.97
CA VAL A 62 11.27 -2.56 -1.62
C VAL A 62 11.95 -1.20 -1.71
N ILE A 63 12.88 -1.02 -2.66
CA ILE A 63 13.53 0.27 -2.86
C ILE A 63 12.50 1.34 -3.24
N THR A 64 11.63 1.03 -4.20
CA THR A 64 10.58 1.94 -4.64
C THR A 64 9.65 2.31 -3.49
N LEU A 65 9.20 1.32 -2.73
CA LEU A 65 8.31 1.55 -1.60
C LEU A 65 8.99 2.36 -0.51
N ASN A 66 10.25 2.08 -0.19
CA ASN A 66 10.99 2.86 0.80
C ASN A 66 11.11 4.32 0.38
N CYS A 67 11.32 4.60 -0.90
CA CYS A 67 11.35 5.98 -1.41
C CYS A 67 10.00 6.65 -1.28
N LEU A 68 8.92 5.93 -1.56
CA LEU A 68 7.57 6.45 -1.42
C LEU A 68 7.26 6.75 0.05
N ILE A 69 7.62 5.84 0.94
CA ILE A 69 7.43 6.02 2.38
C ILE A 69 8.19 7.25 2.88
N GLU A 70 9.43 7.39 2.46
CA GLU A 70 10.27 8.50 2.88
C GLU A 70 9.73 9.85 2.41
N LYS A 71 9.15 9.88 1.22
CA LYS A 71 8.62 11.12 0.65
C LYS A 71 7.23 11.47 1.18
N TYR A 72 6.36 10.49 1.31
CA TYR A 72 4.94 10.74 1.61
C TYR A 72 4.50 10.41 3.02
N HIS A 73 5.30 9.65 3.76
CA HIS A 73 5.01 9.26 5.15
C HIS A 73 3.60 8.69 5.35
N PRO A 74 3.22 7.63 4.62
CA PRO A 74 1.89 7.06 4.80
C PRO A 74 1.70 6.49 6.20
N ALA A 75 0.51 6.64 6.73
CA ALA A 75 0.15 6.10 8.05
C ALA A 75 -0.19 4.61 7.97
N LEU A 76 -0.62 4.15 6.79
CA LEU A 76 -1.03 2.76 6.56
C LEU A 76 -0.42 2.28 5.25
N ILE A 77 0.09 1.06 5.26
CA ILE A 77 0.67 0.41 4.08
C ILE A 77 0.07 -0.98 3.97
N VAL A 78 -0.60 -1.23 2.86
CA VAL A 78 -1.31 -2.49 2.62
C VAL A 78 -0.73 -3.18 1.40
N GLY A 79 -0.39 -4.45 1.55
CA GLY A 79 0.10 -5.25 0.43
C GLY A 79 -0.57 -6.60 0.34
N THR A 80 -0.71 -7.12 -0.87
CA THR A 80 -1.28 -8.43 -1.11
C THR A 80 -0.32 -9.29 -1.90
N SER A 81 -0.29 -10.59 -1.64
CA SER A 81 0.54 -11.55 -2.37
C SER A 81 2.00 -11.10 -2.39
N MET A 82 2.60 -10.95 -3.55
CA MET A 82 3.97 -10.45 -3.69
C MET A 82 4.12 -9.02 -3.14
N GLY A 83 3.08 -8.21 -3.29
CA GLY A 83 3.06 -6.87 -2.69
C GLY A 83 3.14 -6.93 -1.17
N GLY A 84 2.56 -7.96 -0.57
CA GLY A 84 2.68 -8.19 0.87
C GLY A 84 4.11 -8.47 1.30
N VAL A 85 4.85 -9.24 0.53
CA VAL A 85 6.27 -9.50 0.80
C VAL A 85 7.06 -8.18 0.75
N THR A 86 6.78 -7.36 -0.25
CA THR A 86 7.40 -6.04 -0.37
C THR A 86 7.15 -5.19 0.87
N VAL A 87 5.92 -5.18 1.35
CA VAL A 87 5.55 -4.41 2.56
C VAL A 87 6.30 -4.91 3.79
N LEU A 88 6.44 -6.22 3.93
CA LEU A 88 7.15 -6.79 5.08
C LEU A 88 8.61 -6.33 5.16
N TYR A 89 9.26 -6.20 4.02
CA TYR A 89 10.66 -5.79 3.99
C TYR A 89 10.87 -4.29 3.94
N ALA A 90 9.83 -3.50 3.74
CA ALA A 90 9.96 -2.06 3.69
C ALA A 90 10.22 -1.47 5.07
N ASN A 91 10.97 -0.37 5.11
CA ASN A 91 11.26 0.34 6.34
C ASN A 91 10.25 1.47 6.54
N ALA A 92 9.33 1.27 7.45
CA ALA A 92 8.25 2.23 7.68
C ALA A 92 7.96 2.39 9.18
N PRO A 93 8.91 2.95 9.93
CA PRO A 93 8.68 3.15 11.36
C PRO A 93 7.49 4.10 11.58
N GLY A 94 6.61 3.72 12.48
CA GLY A 94 5.41 4.50 12.77
C GLY A 94 4.22 4.26 11.86
N ALA A 95 4.38 3.53 10.77
CA ALA A 95 3.27 3.17 9.91
C ALA A 95 2.71 1.80 10.29
N THR A 96 1.41 1.63 10.11
CA THR A 96 0.77 0.33 10.25
C THR A 96 0.92 -0.44 8.93
N LYS A 97 1.42 -1.65 9.01
CA LYS A 97 1.55 -2.55 7.85
C LYS A 97 0.50 -3.63 7.91
N ILE A 98 -0.22 -3.83 6.82
CA ILE A 98 -1.19 -4.90 6.68
C ILE A 98 -0.84 -5.72 5.45
N VAL A 99 -0.65 -7.01 5.66
CA VAL A 99 -0.32 -7.93 4.58
C VAL A 99 -1.44 -8.95 4.47
N CYS A 100 -2.03 -9.05 3.32
CA CYS A 100 -3.15 -9.93 3.07
C CYS A 100 -2.82 -11.03 2.09
N ASN A 101 -3.35 -12.18 2.39
CA ASN A 101 -3.27 -13.33 1.51
C ASN A 101 -4.26 -13.15 0.35
N PRO A 102 -3.90 -13.56 -0.88
CA PRO A 102 -4.79 -13.36 -2.03
C PRO A 102 -6.11 -14.13 -1.94
N ALA A 103 -6.23 -15.09 -1.05
CA ALA A 103 -7.49 -15.82 -0.86
C ALA A 103 -8.56 -15.02 -0.13
N LEU A 104 -8.20 -13.87 0.46
CA LEU A 104 -9.11 -13.06 1.24
C LEU A 104 -9.47 -11.76 0.51
N SER A 105 -10.65 -11.22 0.82
CA SER A 105 -11.00 -9.87 0.38
C SER A 105 -10.06 -8.89 1.08
N ILE A 106 -9.35 -8.10 0.29
CA ILE A 106 -8.36 -7.18 0.85
C ILE A 106 -9.01 -6.11 1.71
N ALA A 107 -10.17 -5.60 1.31
CA ALA A 107 -10.85 -4.56 2.08
C ALA A 107 -11.32 -5.11 3.43
N ASP A 108 -11.82 -6.33 3.46
CA ASP A 108 -12.26 -6.96 4.71
C ASP A 108 -11.07 -7.26 5.62
N CYS A 109 -9.96 -7.71 5.04
CA CYS A 109 -8.74 -7.96 5.80
C CYS A 109 -8.25 -6.67 6.48
N VAL A 110 -8.19 -5.58 5.74
CA VAL A 110 -7.77 -4.28 6.28
C VAL A 110 -8.72 -3.81 7.36
N ARG A 111 -10.03 -3.84 7.08
CA ARG A 111 -11.04 -3.38 8.02
C ARG A 111 -11.00 -4.15 9.34
N ASN A 112 -10.90 -5.46 9.25
CA ASN A 112 -10.86 -6.30 10.44
C ASN A 112 -9.59 -6.08 11.24
N THR A 113 -8.47 -5.86 10.58
CA THR A 113 -7.20 -5.65 11.26
C THR A 113 -7.16 -4.32 12.01
N ILE A 114 -7.63 -3.24 11.40
CA ILE A 114 -7.54 -1.91 12.00
C ILE A 114 -8.74 -1.53 12.86
N GLY A 115 -9.91 -2.12 12.61
CA GLY A 115 -11.15 -1.69 13.24
C GLY A 115 -11.72 -2.63 14.29
N LEU A 116 -11.50 -3.92 14.15
CA LEU A 116 -12.19 -4.92 14.95
C LEU A 116 -11.26 -5.81 15.76
N GLY A 117 -10.00 -5.49 15.83
CA GLY A 117 -9.04 -6.24 16.61
C GLY A 117 -8.57 -7.49 15.90
N GLN A 118 -8.40 -8.55 16.67
CA GLN A 118 -7.65 -9.68 16.21
C GLN A 118 -8.46 -10.76 15.59
N HIS A 119 -8.05 -11.22 14.45
CA HIS A 119 -8.63 -12.38 13.79
C HIS A 119 -7.56 -13.09 12.98
N ASP A 120 -7.69 -14.37 12.81
CA ASP A 120 -6.78 -15.17 12.01
C ASP A 120 -7.33 -15.28 10.61
N TYR A 121 -6.74 -14.55 9.70
CA TYR A 121 -7.18 -14.53 8.31
C TYR A 121 -6.27 -15.32 7.39
N PHE A 122 -5.23 -15.87 7.92
CA PHE A 122 -4.20 -16.53 7.13
C PHE A 122 -4.01 -17.95 7.53
#